data_eba0aab969aababeaa8df0fcbdd8d4af
#
_entry.id   eba0aab969aababeaa8df0fcbdd8d4af
#
_cell.length_a   1.000
_cell.length_b   1.000
_cell.length_c   1.000
_cell.angle_alpha   90.00
_cell.angle_beta   90.00
_cell.angle_gamma   90.00
#
_symmetry.space_group_name_H-M   'P 1'
#
loop_
_entity.id
_entity.type
_entity.pdbx_description
1 polymer ?
#
loop_
_entity_poly.entity_id
_entity_poly.type
_entity_poly.pdbx_seq_one_letter_code
_entity_poly.pdbx_strand_id
1 'polypeptide(L)'
;YHSWAYDFDGNLVATPHIEGMNKNEAEGFDKSCNKLKEVRSYVWLDLIFVNISNNAESFEEYIKPLSDRWSKFWTKEDQKLIRHPKDHGYFQLKVKCNWKFAIENYCESYHLPWVHPGLNSYSKLSDHYHIESDLNRFAGQGTMVYDPKYKSSKKFPCFPNWPKKKKK
;
A
#
# COMPACT_ATOMS: atom_id res chain seq x y z
N TYR A 1 12.77 24.95 3.56
CA TYR A 1 12.29 26.10 2.79
C TYR A 1 13.12 27.37 3.11
N HIS A 2 13.28 27.77 4.38
CA HIS A 2 14.12 28.90 4.78
C HIS A 2 15.51 28.46 5.28
N SER A 3 16.00 27.29 4.85
CA SER A 3 17.27 26.70 5.30
C SER A 3 17.31 26.38 6.80
N TRP A 4 16.16 26.22 7.43
CA TRP A 4 16.13 25.70 8.80
C TRP A 4 16.62 24.25 8.79
N ALA A 5 17.48 23.92 9.73
CA ALA A 5 18.06 22.60 9.84
C ALA A 5 17.53 21.87 11.09
N TYR A 6 17.32 20.59 10.92
CA TYR A 6 16.85 19.70 11.97
C TYR A 6 17.85 18.55 12.14
N ASP A 7 18.02 18.08 13.35
CA ASP A 7 18.76 16.85 13.61
C ASP A 7 17.92 15.60 13.28
N PHE A 8 18.51 14.42 13.45
CA PHE A 8 17.82 13.15 13.15
C PHE A 8 16.70 12.83 14.14
N ASP A 9 16.64 13.49 15.29
CA ASP A 9 15.57 13.38 16.28
C ASP A 9 14.45 14.42 16.03
N GLY A 10 14.59 15.21 14.96
CA GLY A 10 13.62 16.23 14.55
C GLY A 10 13.71 17.53 15.35
N ASN A 11 14.74 17.74 16.16
CA ASN A 11 14.90 19.01 16.87
C ASN A 11 15.42 20.08 15.92
N LEU A 12 14.87 21.29 16.01
CA LEU A 12 15.32 22.44 15.24
C LEU A 12 16.68 22.92 15.79
N VAL A 13 17.75 22.74 15.01
CA VAL A 13 19.13 23.07 15.44
C VAL A 13 19.63 24.40 14.89
N ALA A 14 19.20 24.79 13.69
CA ALA A 14 19.66 26.04 13.08
C ALA A 14 18.50 26.77 12.38
N THR A 15 18.51 28.09 12.51
CA THR A 15 17.50 29.02 11.97
C THR A 15 18.18 30.20 11.26
N PRO A 16 18.87 29.96 10.12
CA PRO A 16 19.58 31.00 9.41
C PRO A 16 18.69 32.19 9.09
N HIS A 17 19.18 33.38 9.37
CA HIS A 17 18.50 34.64 9.02
C HIS A 17 17.09 34.84 9.58
N ILE A 18 16.75 34.20 10.69
CA ILE A 18 15.39 34.25 11.27
C ILE A 18 14.92 35.69 11.60
N GLU A 19 15.87 36.56 11.94
CA GLU A 19 15.61 37.97 12.27
C GLU A 19 16.24 38.94 11.28
N GLY A 20 16.63 38.45 10.11
CA GLY A 20 17.27 39.22 9.04
C GLY A 20 18.67 38.72 8.68
N MET A 21 19.30 39.40 7.74
CA MET A 21 20.60 38.95 7.19
C MET A 21 21.66 38.78 8.32
N ASN A 22 22.23 37.58 8.38
CA ASN A 22 23.24 37.14 9.35
C ASN A 22 22.78 37.10 10.82
N LYS A 23 21.47 37.22 11.09
CA LYS A 23 20.89 37.04 12.41
C LYS A 23 20.25 35.66 12.50
N ASN A 24 20.93 34.75 13.20
CA ASN A 24 20.52 33.33 13.28
C ASN A 24 19.73 33.00 14.55
N GLU A 25 19.49 33.99 15.39
CA GLU A 25 18.68 33.90 16.60
C GLU A 25 17.73 35.06 16.66
N ALA A 26 16.56 34.87 17.25
CA ALA A 26 15.54 35.89 17.46
C ALA A 26 15.12 35.88 18.92
N GLU A 27 14.95 37.08 19.51
CA GLU A 27 14.47 37.21 20.88
C GLU A 27 13.09 36.60 21.04
N GLY A 28 12.90 35.77 22.05
CA GLY A 28 11.63 35.07 22.32
C GLY A 28 11.30 33.90 21.40
N PHE A 29 12.18 33.59 20.44
CA PHE A 29 11.97 32.41 19.58
C PHE A 29 12.55 31.14 20.24
N ASP A 30 11.64 30.21 20.60
CA ASP A 30 12.01 28.93 21.18
C ASP A 30 12.08 27.85 20.09
N LYS A 31 13.29 27.36 19.80
CA LYS A 31 13.50 26.29 18.84
C LYS A 31 12.84 24.98 19.26
N SER A 32 12.71 24.72 20.56
CA SER A 32 12.11 23.48 21.07
C SER A 32 10.62 23.37 20.74
N CYS A 33 9.91 24.50 20.64
CA CYS A 33 8.51 24.58 20.23
C CYS A 33 8.31 24.32 18.73
N ASN A 34 9.39 24.31 17.95
CA ASN A 34 9.38 24.13 16.49
C ASN A 34 9.99 22.79 16.04
N LYS A 35 10.02 21.84 16.93
CA LYS A 35 10.42 20.46 16.63
C LYS A 35 9.49 19.85 15.57
N LEU A 36 10.06 18.98 14.71
CA LEU A 36 9.26 18.14 13.81
C LEU A 36 8.41 17.17 14.64
N LYS A 37 7.19 16.96 14.21
CA LYS A 37 6.31 15.97 14.84
C LYS A 37 6.73 14.57 14.41
N GLU A 38 6.94 13.70 15.38
CA GLU A 38 7.17 12.30 15.13
C GLU A 38 5.90 11.64 14.59
N VAL A 39 6.05 10.86 13.53
CA VAL A 39 4.96 10.10 12.91
C VAL A 39 5.36 8.64 12.87
N ARG A 40 4.55 7.78 13.48
CA ARG A 40 4.77 6.34 13.41
C ARG A 40 4.72 5.87 11.97
N SER A 41 5.75 5.17 11.55
CA SER A 41 5.85 4.65 10.19
C SER A 41 6.27 3.18 10.19
N TYR A 42 5.89 2.47 9.15
CA TYR A 42 6.26 1.09 8.92
C TYR A 42 6.42 0.82 7.42
N VAL A 43 7.39 -0.02 7.07
CA VAL A 43 7.62 -0.43 5.67
C VAL A 43 7.16 -1.87 5.49
N TRP A 44 6.23 -2.09 4.58
CA TRP A 44 5.76 -3.43 4.24
C TRP A 44 5.51 -3.55 2.74
N LEU A 45 6.08 -4.58 2.10
CA LEU A 45 6.01 -4.83 0.67
C LEU A 45 6.45 -3.61 -0.18
N ASP A 46 7.52 -2.94 0.25
CA ASP A 46 8.05 -1.73 -0.39
C ASP A 46 7.11 -0.50 -0.35
N LEU A 47 6.07 -0.57 0.48
CA LEU A 47 5.14 0.53 0.76
C LEU A 47 5.38 1.09 2.15
N ILE A 48 5.29 2.41 2.29
CA ILE A 48 5.42 3.11 3.57
C ILE A 48 4.04 3.42 4.12
N PHE A 49 3.74 2.85 5.28
CA PHE A 49 2.52 3.13 6.03
C PHE A 49 2.84 4.13 7.15
N VAL A 50 1.95 5.09 7.37
CA VAL A 50 2.11 6.13 8.39
C VAL A 50 0.85 6.24 9.25
N ASN A 51 1.03 6.51 10.54
CA ASN A 51 -0.06 6.84 11.44
C ASN A 51 0.15 8.22 12.05
N ILE A 52 -0.56 9.21 11.53
CA ILE A 52 -0.40 10.63 11.90
C ILE A 52 -0.87 10.91 13.33
N SER A 53 -1.88 10.17 13.80
CA SER A 53 -2.42 10.36 15.16
C SER A 53 -1.55 9.71 16.25
N ASN A 54 -0.63 8.84 15.87
CA ASN A 54 0.26 8.05 16.76
C ASN A 54 -0.45 7.16 17.79
N ASN A 55 -1.78 6.99 17.70
CA ASN A 55 -2.60 6.25 18.67
C ASN A 55 -3.22 4.95 18.11
N ALA A 56 -2.92 4.58 16.87
CA ALA A 56 -3.35 3.28 16.34
C ALA A 56 -2.63 2.13 17.04
N GLU A 57 -3.19 0.93 16.94
CA GLU A 57 -2.51 -0.31 17.30
C GLU A 57 -1.18 -0.47 16.52
N SER A 58 -0.40 -1.49 16.84
CA SER A 58 0.83 -1.77 16.07
C SER A 58 0.50 -2.12 14.62
N PHE A 59 1.42 -1.81 13.69
CA PHE A 59 1.20 -2.17 12.29
C PHE A 59 1.12 -3.68 12.10
N GLU A 60 1.88 -4.43 12.86
CA GLU A 60 1.87 -5.90 12.85
C GLU A 60 0.49 -6.45 13.21
N GLU A 61 -0.17 -5.90 14.23
CA GLU A 61 -1.53 -6.29 14.61
C GLU A 61 -2.55 -5.86 13.55
N TYR A 62 -2.40 -4.65 13.03
CA TYR A 62 -3.28 -4.13 11.99
C TYR A 62 -3.26 -4.97 10.73
N ILE A 63 -2.06 -5.32 10.22
CA ILE A 63 -1.89 -6.03 8.94
C ILE A 63 -2.03 -7.56 9.08
N LYS A 64 -2.05 -8.08 10.31
CA LYS A 64 -2.02 -9.51 10.57
C LYS A 64 -3.08 -10.31 9.80
N PRO A 65 -4.36 -9.93 9.74
CA PRO A 65 -5.36 -10.69 9.00
C PRO A 65 -5.02 -10.86 7.50
N LEU A 66 -4.46 -9.81 6.88
CA LEU A 66 -4.03 -9.86 5.48
C LEU A 66 -2.74 -10.66 5.32
N SER A 67 -1.78 -10.44 6.20
CA SER A 67 -0.49 -11.14 6.18
C SER A 67 -0.64 -12.65 6.41
N ASP A 68 -1.51 -13.07 7.33
CA ASP A 68 -1.83 -14.47 7.58
C ASP A 68 -2.50 -15.12 6.35
N ARG A 69 -3.37 -14.39 5.66
CA ARG A 69 -3.99 -14.85 4.41
C ARG A 69 -2.93 -15.07 3.33
N TRP A 70 -2.01 -14.13 3.16
CA TRP A 70 -0.99 -14.17 2.12
C TRP A 70 0.17 -15.12 2.42
N SER A 71 0.45 -15.38 3.70
CA SER A 71 1.50 -16.34 4.10
C SER A 71 1.29 -17.76 3.55
N LYS A 72 0.09 -18.07 3.12
CA LYS A 72 -0.23 -19.34 2.46
C LYS A 72 0.30 -19.44 1.03
N PHE A 73 0.65 -18.32 0.43
CA PHE A 73 1.06 -18.23 -0.98
C PHE A 73 2.54 -17.90 -1.16
N TRP A 74 3.11 -17.16 -0.24
CA TRP A 74 4.51 -16.72 -0.26
C TRP A 74 5.12 -16.66 1.13
N THR A 75 6.44 -16.85 1.15
CA THR A 75 7.22 -16.78 2.38
C THR A 75 7.61 -15.33 2.69
N LYS A 76 8.18 -15.10 3.88
CA LYS A 76 8.79 -13.79 4.21
C LYS A 76 9.97 -13.46 3.27
N GLU A 77 10.69 -14.46 2.79
CA GLU A 77 11.79 -14.25 1.84
C GLU A 77 11.26 -13.83 0.45
N ASP A 78 10.17 -14.47 -0.01
CA ASP A 78 9.51 -14.05 -1.26
C ASP A 78 9.03 -12.59 -1.18
N GLN A 79 8.50 -12.18 -0.02
CA GLN A 79 8.05 -10.80 0.21
C GLN A 79 9.18 -9.77 0.10
N LYS A 80 10.40 -10.13 0.49
CA LYS A 80 11.59 -9.27 0.35
C LYS A 80 11.99 -9.01 -1.10
N LEU A 81 11.52 -9.82 -2.04
CA LEU A 81 11.78 -9.65 -3.47
C LEU A 81 10.82 -8.67 -4.15
N ILE A 82 9.72 -8.31 -3.47
CA ILE A 82 8.76 -7.34 -3.99
C ILE A 82 9.40 -5.95 -3.94
N ARG A 83 9.38 -5.28 -5.08
CA ARG A 83 9.89 -3.92 -5.23
C ARG A 83 8.94 -3.10 -6.07
N HIS A 84 8.80 -1.85 -5.72
CA HIS A 84 8.17 -0.88 -6.60
C HIS A 84 9.07 -0.63 -7.82
N PRO A 85 8.56 -0.69 -9.06
CA PRO A 85 9.37 -0.41 -10.24
C PRO A 85 9.93 1.02 -10.17
N LYS A 86 11.24 1.18 -10.31
CA LYS A 86 11.89 2.50 -10.33
C LYS A 86 11.64 3.22 -11.66
N ASP A 87 11.64 2.44 -12.74
CA ASP A 87 11.45 2.93 -14.10
C ASP A 87 10.12 2.38 -14.64
N HIS A 88 9.30 3.20 -15.25
CA HIS A 88 8.02 2.82 -15.87
C HIS A 88 6.89 2.34 -14.93
N GLY A 89 7.08 2.41 -13.61
CA GLY A 89 6.07 1.97 -12.63
C GLY A 89 5.05 3.03 -12.23
N TYR A 90 5.20 4.27 -12.72
CA TYR A 90 4.29 5.35 -12.36
C TYR A 90 3.27 5.57 -13.46
N PHE A 91 2.01 5.32 -13.15
CA PHE A 91 0.87 5.70 -13.97
C PHE A 91 -0.09 6.54 -13.14
N GLN A 92 -0.51 7.66 -13.64
CA GLN A 92 -1.47 8.54 -12.98
C GLN A 92 -2.68 8.80 -13.88
N LEU A 93 -3.85 8.52 -13.34
CA LEU A 93 -5.13 8.88 -13.94
C LEU A 93 -5.89 9.78 -12.98
N LYS A 94 -6.24 11.00 -13.42
CA LYS A 94 -7.05 11.91 -12.63
C LYS A 94 -8.53 11.70 -12.96
N VAL A 95 -9.29 11.24 -11.98
CA VAL A 95 -10.73 10.98 -12.11
C VAL A 95 -11.50 11.91 -11.19
N LYS A 96 -12.55 12.54 -11.72
CA LYS A 96 -13.45 13.44 -10.95
C LYS A 96 -14.55 12.63 -10.27
N CYS A 97 -14.19 11.86 -9.26
CA CYS A 97 -15.16 11.08 -8.47
C CYS A 97 -14.70 10.96 -7.02
N ASN A 98 -15.58 10.47 -6.14
CA ASN A 98 -15.18 10.07 -4.80
C ASN A 98 -14.26 8.85 -4.90
N TRP A 99 -13.16 8.85 -4.16
CA TRP A 99 -12.18 7.75 -4.15
C TRP A 99 -12.78 6.38 -3.78
N LYS A 100 -13.87 6.35 -3.02
CA LYS A 100 -14.57 5.13 -2.63
C LYS A 100 -15.10 4.37 -3.84
N PHE A 101 -15.56 5.06 -4.89
CA PHE A 101 -16.01 4.40 -6.13
C PHE A 101 -14.89 3.63 -6.82
N ALA A 102 -13.65 4.12 -6.75
CA ALA A 102 -12.50 3.37 -7.29
C ALA A 102 -12.26 2.08 -6.49
N ILE A 103 -12.40 2.12 -5.17
CA ILE A 103 -12.28 0.93 -4.31
C ILE A 103 -13.43 -0.04 -4.58
N GLU A 104 -14.67 0.44 -4.62
CA GLU A 104 -15.85 -0.39 -4.90
C GLU A 104 -15.72 -1.09 -6.26
N ASN A 105 -15.36 -0.34 -7.32
CA ASN A 105 -15.13 -0.91 -8.64
C ASN A 105 -14.03 -1.99 -8.65
N TYR A 106 -13.03 -1.86 -7.79
CA TYR A 106 -11.96 -2.85 -7.68
C TYR A 106 -12.39 -4.08 -6.86
N CYS A 107 -13.29 -3.90 -5.88
CA CYS A 107 -13.76 -4.98 -5.00
C CYS A 107 -14.94 -5.78 -5.57
N GLU A 108 -15.60 -5.29 -6.61
CA GLU A 108 -16.71 -5.98 -7.29
C GLU A 108 -16.26 -6.53 -8.65
N SER A 109 -17.00 -7.46 -9.21
CA SER A 109 -16.65 -8.13 -10.46
C SER A 109 -17.79 -8.16 -11.48
N TYR A 110 -18.97 -7.64 -11.14
CA TYR A 110 -20.14 -7.73 -12.03
C TYR A 110 -19.98 -6.91 -13.32
N HIS A 111 -19.10 -5.91 -13.36
CA HIS A 111 -18.81 -5.14 -14.58
C HIS A 111 -17.95 -5.89 -15.61
N LEU A 112 -17.26 -6.98 -15.20
CA LEU A 112 -16.29 -7.69 -16.04
C LEU A 112 -16.85 -8.13 -17.40
N PRO A 113 -18.07 -8.72 -17.51
CA PRO A 113 -18.58 -9.16 -18.80
C PRO A 113 -18.77 -8.02 -19.80
N TRP A 114 -19.04 -6.83 -19.31
CA TRP A 114 -19.37 -5.65 -20.12
C TRP A 114 -18.18 -4.76 -20.40
N VAL A 115 -17.40 -4.47 -19.37
CA VAL A 115 -16.27 -3.52 -19.45
C VAL A 115 -14.98 -4.24 -19.83
N HIS A 116 -14.80 -5.47 -19.36
CA HIS A 116 -13.58 -6.26 -19.58
C HIS A 116 -13.86 -7.65 -20.17
N PRO A 117 -14.51 -7.75 -21.33
CA PRO A 117 -14.88 -9.06 -21.91
C PRO A 117 -13.66 -9.95 -22.16
N GLY A 118 -12.51 -9.36 -22.51
CA GLY A 118 -11.25 -10.10 -22.66
C GLY A 118 -10.79 -10.73 -21.36
N LEU A 119 -10.88 -10.02 -20.23
CA LEU A 119 -10.56 -10.57 -18.91
C LEU A 119 -11.57 -11.65 -18.52
N ASN A 120 -12.85 -11.40 -18.73
CA ASN A 120 -13.93 -12.34 -18.42
C ASN A 120 -13.85 -13.66 -19.21
N SER A 121 -13.13 -13.67 -20.35
CA SER A 121 -12.96 -14.90 -21.15
C SER A 121 -12.12 -15.98 -20.44
N TYR A 122 -11.20 -15.59 -19.55
CA TYR A 122 -10.31 -16.50 -18.80
C TYR A 122 -10.46 -16.41 -17.29
N SER A 123 -11.03 -15.34 -16.77
CA SER A 123 -11.40 -15.15 -15.37
C SER A 123 -12.87 -14.78 -15.31
N LYS A 124 -13.71 -15.82 -15.33
CA LYS A 124 -15.16 -15.65 -15.46
C LYS A 124 -15.77 -15.01 -14.22
N LEU A 125 -16.78 -14.19 -14.40
CA LEU A 125 -17.54 -13.59 -13.30
C LEU A 125 -17.96 -14.62 -12.24
N SER A 126 -18.37 -15.82 -12.65
CA SER A 126 -18.78 -16.91 -11.76
C SER A 126 -17.66 -17.43 -10.84
N ASP A 127 -16.42 -17.16 -11.18
CA ASP A 127 -15.26 -17.63 -10.42
C ASP A 127 -14.77 -16.61 -9.38
N HIS A 128 -15.32 -15.38 -9.42
CA HIS A 128 -14.99 -14.31 -8.51
C HIS A 128 -15.78 -14.41 -7.20
N TYR A 129 -15.17 -13.98 -6.13
CA TYR A 129 -15.78 -13.92 -4.79
C TYR A 129 -15.25 -12.74 -4.01
N HIS A 130 -16.06 -12.23 -3.10
CA HIS A 130 -15.66 -11.14 -2.20
C HIS A 130 -14.79 -11.66 -1.06
N ILE A 131 -13.90 -10.81 -0.62
CA ILE A 131 -13.01 -11.06 0.50
C ILE A 131 -13.18 -9.92 1.50
N GLU A 132 -13.54 -10.28 2.72
CA GLU A 132 -13.65 -9.35 3.84
C GLU A 132 -12.87 -9.93 5.02
N SER A 133 -12.33 -9.08 5.86
CA SER A 133 -11.74 -9.49 7.13
C SER A 133 -12.75 -9.32 8.26
N ASP A 134 -12.73 -10.23 9.23
CA ASP A 134 -13.61 -10.20 10.40
C ASP A 134 -13.51 -8.90 11.22
N LEU A 135 -12.38 -8.21 11.11
CA LEU A 135 -12.12 -6.93 11.79
C LEU A 135 -12.27 -5.71 10.87
N ASN A 136 -12.85 -5.85 9.69
CA ASN A 136 -12.95 -4.79 8.69
C ASN A 136 -11.59 -4.12 8.35
N ARG A 137 -10.51 -4.92 8.39
CA ARG A 137 -9.14 -4.44 8.16
C ARG A 137 -8.79 -4.31 6.69
N PHE A 138 -9.40 -5.13 5.87
CA PHE A 138 -9.26 -5.09 4.42
C PHE A 138 -10.51 -5.66 3.76
N ALA A 139 -10.73 -5.24 2.53
CA ALA A 139 -11.70 -5.83 1.62
C ALA A 139 -11.05 -6.04 0.25
N GLY A 140 -11.62 -6.89 -0.56
CA GLY A 140 -11.09 -7.17 -1.89
C GLY A 140 -11.93 -8.18 -2.64
N GLN A 141 -11.40 -8.63 -3.76
CA GLN A 141 -11.97 -9.77 -4.48
C GLN A 141 -10.88 -10.81 -4.76
N GLY A 142 -11.32 -12.03 -4.92
CA GLY A 142 -10.49 -13.14 -5.36
C GLY A 142 -11.14 -13.84 -6.53
N THR A 143 -10.36 -14.65 -7.24
CA THR A 143 -10.87 -15.55 -8.26
C THR A 143 -10.45 -16.98 -7.95
N MET A 144 -11.37 -17.92 -8.13
CA MET A 144 -11.15 -19.33 -7.79
C MET A 144 -10.28 -20.06 -8.80
N VAL A 145 -10.15 -19.53 -10.01
CA VAL A 145 -9.54 -20.30 -11.08
C VAL A 145 -8.55 -19.48 -11.89
N TYR A 146 -7.31 -19.76 -11.67
CA TYR A 146 -6.35 -19.76 -12.73
C TYR A 146 -6.16 -21.21 -13.20
N ASP A 147 -6.72 -21.59 -14.36
CA ASP A 147 -6.47 -22.92 -14.91
C ASP A 147 -5.12 -22.91 -15.63
N PRO A 148 -4.08 -23.57 -15.06
CA PRO A 148 -2.75 -23.63 -15.68
C PRO A 148 -2.75 -24.41 -17.01
N LYS A 149 -3.84 -25.10 -17.36
CA LYS A 149 -4.02 -25.74 -18.67
C LYS A 149 -4.37 -24.78 -19.78
N TYR A 150 -4.75 -23.54 -19.44
CA TYR A 150 -4.96 -22.52 -20.46
C TYR A 150 -3.65 -22.21 -21.16
N LYS A 151 -3.60 -22.28 -22.47
CA LYS A 151 -2.37 -22.03 -23.27
C LYS A 151 -1.77 -20.64 -23.07
N SER A 152 -2.50 -19.71 -22.49
CA SER A 152 -2.03 -18.40 -22.05
C SER A 152 -1.22 -18.43 -20.73
N SER A 153 -1.20 -19.56 -20.03
CA SER A 153 -0.50 -19.73 -18.76
C SER A 153 1.01 -19.45 -18.82
N LYS A 154 1.59 -19.49 -20.01
CA LYS A 154 3.00 -19.07 -20.23
C LYS A 154 3.24 -17.59 -19.98
N LYS A 155 2.19 -16.75 -19.92
CA LYS A 155 2.29 -15.30 -19.70
C LYS A 155 2.22 -14.90 -18.23
N PHE A 156 1.71 -15.77 -17.37
CA PHE A 156 1.54 -15.49 -15.95
C PHE A 156 2.18 -16.62 -15.13
N PRO A 157 3.43 -16.43 -14.69
CA PRO A 157 4.08 -17.42 -13.86
C PRO A 157 3.30 -17.60 -12.56
N CYS A 158 3.01 -18.86 -12.20
CA CYS A 158 2.42 -19.16 -10.90
C CYS A 158 3.43 -18.88 -9.78
N PHE A 159 2.96 -18.41 -8.64
CA PHE A 159 3.77 -18.38 -7.43
C PHE A 159 4.24 -19.80 -7.08
N PRO A 160 5.50 -19.98 -6.64
CA PRO A 160 6.06 -21.30 -6.37
C PRO A 160 5.22 -22.16 -5.43
N ASN A 161 4.55 -21.54 -4.48
CA ASN A 161 3.75 -22.18 -3.44
C ASN A 161 2.24 -22.08 -3.68
N TRP A 162 1.81 -21.83 -4.92
CA TRP A 162 0.39 -21.76 -5.22
C TRP A 162 -0.32 -23.06 -4.82
N PRO A 163 -1.35 -23.02 -4.00
CA PRO A 163 -2.03 -24.25 -3.57
C PRO A 163 -2.59 -24.96 -4.79
N LYS A 164 -2.10 -26.18 -5.00
CA LYS A 164 -2.71 -27.08 -6.00
C LYS A 164 -4.19 -27.19 -5.65
N LYS A 165 -5.06 -26.95 -6.64
CA LYS A 165 -6.50 -27.04 -6.54
C LYS A 165 -6.89 -28.13 -5.55
N LYS A 166 -7.50 -27.79 -4.42
CA LYS A 166 -8.26 -28.78 -3.66
C LYS A 166 -9.43 -29.15 -4.58
N LYS A 167 -9.39 -30.33 -5.13
CA LYS A 167 -10.57 -30.92 -5.74
C LYS A 167 -11.64 -30.88 -4.67
N LYS A 168 -12.78 -30.26 -4.97
CA LYS A 168 -13.99 -30.42 -4.17
C LYS A 168 -14.34 -31.89 -4.11
#